data_4bce0a6ea3db0f536c4961d46fae260a
#
_entry.id   4bce0a6ea3db0f536c4961d46fae260a
#
_cell.length_a   1.000
_cell.length_b   1.000
_cell.length_c   1.000
_cell.angle_alpha   90.00
_cell.angle_beta   90.00
_cell.angle_gamma   90.00
#
_symmetry.space_group_name_H-M   'P 1'
#
loop_
_entity.id
_entity.type
_entity.pdbx_description
1 polymer ?
#
loop_
_entity_poly.entity_id
_entity_poly.type
_entity_poly.pdbx_seq_one_letter_code
_entity_poly.pdbx_strand_id
1 'polypeptide(L)'
;MLIENITASFQMDEILHELRGHSAGLNCGIWDYSASFIARFAQRSDMIFPDRTKYVNMKCGFMRSYMRLLVDTCHKRGALATTGMAGLVLDPTWDSSTREAKLEAVRDAKRFEAKEGGADGALIYDLSLRPVVSEVFDDVLGPGRVNQRDRPLAPVPIRPADLLEVPPGGITQEGVRFNVAIGLRFIESWLRGRGSFVYRNAAEDSATAEISRSQIWQWVRHGLRTEDGVSVTLGLVMDYAEQTARELGEEGRMTDVPAALVDDRVAAAIRIYRVLVSAPSFPRFITTFLYEQALFQELVRHRSPVQ
;
A
#
# COMPACT_ATOMS: atom_id res chain seq x y z
N MET A 1 -0.92 9.40 -14.44
CA MET A 1 0.34 9.13 -13.70
C MET A 1 0.04 9.01 -12.22
N LEU A 2 0.69 8.07 -11.50
CA LEU A 2 0.56 7.92 -10.05
C LEU A 2 1.53 8.90 -9.35
N ILE A 3 1.03 9.69 -8.40
CA ILE A 3 1.83 10.57 -7.55
C ILE A 3 2.00 9.89 -6.20
N GLU A 4 2.85 8.92 -6.13
CA GLU A 4 3.01 8.05 -4.96
C GLU A 4 4.36 8.24 -4.26
N ASN A 5 4.97 9.40 -4.44
CA ASN A 5 6.20 9.79 -3.76
C ASN A 5 6.00 11.14 -3.08
N ILE A 6 6.41 11.25 -1.81
CA ILE A 6 6.24 12.47 -1.02
C ILE A 6 6.90 13.69 -1.69
N THR A 7 8.02 13.52 -2.35
CA THR A 7 8.67 14.65 -3.06
C THR A 7 7.92 15.07 -4.32
N ALA A 8 7.28 14.12 -5.01
CA ALA A 8 6.48 14.41 -6.20
C ALA A 8 5.20 15.21 -5.86
N SER A 9 4.67 15.07 -4.64
CA SER A 9 3.50 15.85 -4.21
C SER A 9 3.74 17.36 -4.16
N PHE A 10 4.99 17.79 -4.10
CA PHE A 10 5.37 19.21 -4.15
C PHE A 10 5.61 19.73 -5.59
N GLN A 11 5.50 18.86 -6.60
CA GLN A 11 5.79 19.17 -8.00
C GLN A 11 4.68 18.69 -8.96
N MET A 12 3.45 18.55 -8.47
CA MET A 12 2.34 18.02 -9.28
C MET A 12 2.03 18.90 -10.49
N ASP A 13 2.16 20.20 -10.35
CA ASP A 13 1.90 21.18 -11.43
C ASP A 13 2.95 21.07 -12.54
N GLU A 14 4.22 20.97 -12.18
CA GLU A 14 5.35 20.77 -13.10
C GLU A 14 5.25 19.41 -13.80
N ILE A 15 4.89 18.35 -13.05
CA ILE A 15 4.69 17.00 -13.61
C ILE A 15 3.57 17.02 -14.65
N LEU A 16 2.42 17.65 -14.37
CA LEU A 16 1.33 17.79 -15.33
C LEU A 16 1.77 18.59 -16.55
N HIS A 17 2.53 19.68 -16.35
CA HIS A 17 3.03 20.49 -17.46
C HIS A 17 3.94 19.69 -18.39
N GLU A 18 4.92 18.96 -17.83
CA GLU A 18 5.84 18.15 -18.64
C GLU A 18 5.13 16.99 -19.37
N LEU A 19 4.12 16.41 -18.76
CA LEU A 19 3.36 15.30 -19.31
C LEU A 19 2.10 15.72 -20.11
N ARG A 20 1.86 17.01 -20.33
CA ARG A 20 0.61 17.55 -20.91
C ARG A 20 0.20 16.93 -22.26
N GLY A 21 1.16 16.45 -23.05
CA GLY A 21 0.89 15.78 -24.33
C GLY A 21 0.52 14.29 -24.20
N HIS A 22 0.64 13.70 -23.01
CA HIS A 22 0.52 12.25 -22.81
C HIS A 22 -0.33 11.86 -21.60
N SER A 23 -0.59 12.77 -20.66
CA SER A 23 -1.30 12.46 -19.41
C SER A 23 -2.77 12.83 -19.50
N ALA A 24 -3.66 11.89 -19.15
CA ALA A 24 -5.07 12.17 -18.91
C ALA A 24 -5.31 12.79 -17.52
N GLY A 25 -4.39 12.57 -16.57
CA GLY A 25 -4.52 13.04 -15.21
C GLY A 25 -3.55 12.39 -14.24
N LEU A 26 -3.77 12.66 -12.95
CA LEU A 26 -3.00 12.09 -11.86
C LEU A 26 -3.85 11.14 -11.00
N ASN A 27 -3.17 10.24 -10.31
CA ASN A 27 -3.79 9.34 -9.35
C ASN A 27 -3.10 9.48 -7.97
N CYS A 28 -3.87 9.46 -6.90
CA CYS A 28 -3.36 9.45 -5.54
C CYS A 28 -3.49 8.07 -4.91
N GLY A 29 -2.36 7.37 -4.74
CA GLY A 29 -2.27 6.12 -3.99
C GLY A 29 -1.92 6.36 -2.52
N ILE A 30 -2.23 5.41 -1.66
CA ILE A 30 -2.04 5.56 -0.22
C ILE A 30 -0.73 4.92 0.26
N TRP A 31 -0.42 3.70 -0.19
CA TRP A 31 0.61 2.90 0.48
C TRP A 31 2.03 3.28 0.04
N ASP A 32 2.28 3.44 -1.25
CA ASP A 32 3.58 3.92 -1.75
C ASP A 32 3.87 5.35 -1.27
N TYR A 33 2.84 6.22 -1.24
CA TYR A 33 2.99 7.57 -0.72
C TYR A 33 3.39 7.57 0.75
N SER A 34 2.69 6.79 1.59
CA SER A 34 3.01 6.63 3.02
C SER A 34 4.38 6.00 3.23
N ALA A 35 4.75 4.99 2.44
CA ALA A 35 6.06 4.35 2.50
C ALA A 35 7.18 5.34 2.11
N SER A 36 6.96 6.16 1.08
CA SER A 36 7.92 7.18 0.67
C SER A 36 8.15 8.25 1.73
N PHE A 37 7.09 8.60 2.50
CA PHE A 37 7.20 9.46 3.67
C PHE A 37 8.13 8.84 4.72
N ILE A 38 7.86 7.59 5.11
CA ILE A 38 8.72 6.88 6.07
C ILE A 38 10.17 6.82 5.58
N ALA A 39 10.38 6.50 4.30
CA ALA A 39 11.72 6.42 3.72
C ALA A 39 12.51 7.74 3.83
N ARG A 40 11.84 8.88 3.64
CA ARG A 40 12.47 10.21 3.74
C ARG A 40 12.79 10.62 5.17
N PHE A 41 11.96 10.20 6.12
CA PHE A 41 12.08 10.56 7.52
C PHE A 41 12.46 9.40 8.44
N ALA A 42 12.98 8.30 7.87
CA ALA A 42 13.21 7.04 8.57
C ALA A 42 14.05 7.16 9.86
N GLN A 43 15.01 8.10 9.90
CA GLN A 43 15.89 8.32 11.04
C GLN A 43 15.31 9.30 12.08
N ARG A 44 14.18 9.95 11.80
CA ARG A 44 13.58 10.94 12.68
C ARG A 44 12.57 10.30 13.63
N SER A 45 12.85 10.38 14.93
CA SER A 45 11.98 9.82 15.98
C SER A 45 10.66 10.58 16.17
N ASP A 46 10.56 11.79 15.66
CA ASP A 46 9.34 12.61 15.67
C ASP A 46 8.46 12.41 14.40
N MET A 47 8.88 11.55 13.46
CA MET A 47 8.20 11.25 12.20
C MET A 47 7.82 9.77 12.09
N ILE A 48 7.41 9.16 13.20
CA ILE A 48 7.08 7.74 13.26
C ILE A 48 5.61 7.53 12.91
N PHE A 49 5.38 6.65 11.94
CA PHE A 49 4.02 6.30 11.54
C PHE A 49 3.39 5.28 12.48
N PRO A 50 2.10 5.48 12.87
CA PRO A 50 1.33 4.50 13.60
C PRO A 50 0.96 3.31 12.73
N ASP A 51 0.38 2.29 13.33
CA ASP A 51 -0.13 1.12 12.63
C ASP A 51 -1.07 1.49 11.47
N ARG A 52 -0.63 1.17 10.24
CA ARG A 52 -1.35 1.51 9.02
C ARG A 52 -2.73 0.87 8.92
N THR A 53 -2.90 -0.30 9.52
CA THR A 53 -4.16 -1.04 9.43
C THR A 53 -5.28 -0.40 10.23
N LYS A 54 -4.93 0.35 11.28
CA LYS A 54 -5.86 0.99 12.20
C LYS A 54 -5.96 2.51 11.99
N TYR A 55 -4.85 3.17 11.68
CA TYR A 55 -4.77 4.63 11.78
C TYR A 55 -4.51 5.34 10.45
N VAL A 56 -4.14 4.63 9.38
CA VAL A 56 -3.79 5.26 8.09
C VAL A 56 -4.86 4.97 7.03
N ASN A 57 -5.56 6.00 6.59
CA ASN A 57 -6.57 5.93 5.53
C ASN A 57 -6.70 7.31 4.85
N MET A 58 -7.49 7.41 3.79
CA MET A 58 -7.67 8.67 3.04
C MET A 58 -8.32 9.82 3.83
N LYS A 59 -8.85 9.55 5.04
CA LYS A 59 -9.44 10.57 5.93
C LYS A 59 -8.42 11.18 6.88
N CYS A 60 -7.21 10.61 7.03
CA CYS A 60 -6.12 11.18 7.84
C CYS A 60 -5.68 12.53 7.29
N GLY A 61 -5.20 13.43 8.17
CA GLY A 61 -4.84 14.81 7.83
C GLY A 61 -3.94 14.91 6.60
N PHE A 62 -2.77 14.28 6.63
CA PHE A 62 -1.81 14.34 5.52
C PHE A 62 -2.34 13.71 4.21
N MET A 63 -3.08 12.59 4.30
CA MET A 63 -3.65 11.93 3.13
C MET A 63 -4.78 12.73 2.50
N ARG A 64 -5.63 13.35 3.33
CA ARG A 64 -6.68 14.25 2.86
C ARG A 64 -6.09 15.48 2.19
N SER A 65 -5.04 16.06 2.76
CA SER A 65 -4.31 17.20 2.19
C SER A 65 -3.67 16.84 0.85
N TYR A 66 -3.01 15.69 0.78
CA TYR A 66 -2.41 15.16 -0.45
C TYR A 66 -3.46 14.93 -1.54
N MET A 67 -4.54 14.20 -1.24
CA MET A 67 -5.63 13.96 -2.20
C MET A 67 -6.22 15.27 -2.69
N ARG A 68 -6.48 16.20 -1.79
CA ARG A 68 -7.05 17.50 -2.12
C ARG A 68 -6.13 18.31 -3.02
N LEU A 69 -4.84 18.39 -2.70
CA LEU A 69 -3.86 19.10 -3.51
C LEU A 69 -3.78 18.51 -4.92
N LEU A 70 -3.80 17.18 -5.04
CA LEU A 70 -3.78 16.48 -6.32
C LEU A 70 -5.02 16.82 -7.16
N VAL A 71 -6.21 16.73 -6.57
CA VAL A 71 -7.48 17.03 -7.26
C VAL A 71 -7.51 18.49 -7.70
N ASP A 72 -7.22 19.44 -6.81
CA ASP A 72 -7.24 20.88 -7.11
C ASP A 72 -6.22 21.21 -8.23
N THR A 73 -5.03 20.59 -8.21
CA THR A 73 -4.02 20.79 -9.26
C THR A 73 -4.48 20.24 -10.60
N CYS A 74 -5.03 19.01 -10.63
CA CYS A 74 -5.58 18.41 -11.85
C CYS A 74 -6.69 19.24 -12.44
N HIS A 75 -7.72 19.58 -11.66
CA HIS A 75 -8.89 20.32 -12.13
C HIS A 75 -8.52 21.71 -12.63
N LYS A 76 -7.62 22.43 -11.93
CA LYS A 76 -7.08 23.72 -12.37
C LYS A 76 -6.41 23.64 -13.75
N ARG A 77 -5.82 22.48 -14.10
CA ARG A 77 -5.14 22.25 -15.39
C ARG A 77 -6.02 21.53 -16.40
N GLY A 78 -7.29 21.28 -16.10
CA GLY A 78 -8.21 20.57 -16.99
C GLY A 78 -7.94 19.07 -17.10
N ALA A 79 -7.11 18.51 -16.21
CA ALA A 79 -6.79 17.09 -16.10
C ALA A 79 -7.74 16.36 -15.15
N LEU A 80 -7.80 15.04 -15.25
CA LEU A 80 -8.59 14.20 -14.35
C LEU A 80 -7.80 13.84 -13.09
N ALA A 81 -8.53 13.62 -11.99
CA ALA A 81 -7.97 13.16 -10.73
C ALA A 81 -8.65 11.85 -10.30
N THR A 82 -7.86 10.80 -10.08
CA THR A 82 -8.37 9.53 -9.59
C THR A 82 -7.73 9.14 -8.27
N THR A 83 -8.41 8.29 -7.52
CA THR A 83 -7.92 7.78 -6.22
C THR A 83 -7.42 6.36 -6.31
N GLY A 84 -6.79 5.91 -5.23
CA GLY A 84 -6.17 4.61 -5.12
C GLY A 84 -7.14 3.44 -5.26
N MET A 85 -6.57 2.28 -5.35
CA MET A 85 -7.24 1.03 -5.64
C MET A 85 -8.15 0.58 -4.48
N ALA A 86 -9.39 0.17 -4.80
CA ALA A 86 -10.16 -0.69 -3.91
C ALA A 86 -9.59 -2.11 -4.03
N GLY A 87 -8.87 -2.54 -2.99
CA GLY A 87 -8.12 -3.80 -2.98
C GLY A 87 -8.91 -5.00 -2.45
N LEU A 88 -10.20 -4.85 -2.11
CA LEU A 88 -11.04 -5.96 -1.65
C LEU A 88 -11.17 -7.02 -2.74
N VAL A 89 -11.00 -8.28 -2.38
CA VAL A 89 -11.28 -9.46 -3.20
C VAL A 89 -12.46 -10.19 -2.59
N LEU A 90 -13.52 -10.37 -3.35
CA LEU A 90 -14.75 -11.01 -2.85
C LEU A 90 -14.53 -12.51 -2.66
N ASP A 91 -14.88 -12.99 -1.47
CA ASP A 91 -14.88 -14.42 -1.16
C ASP A 91 -16.26 -15.01 -1.47
N PRO A 92 -16.36 -16.01 -2.35
CA PRO A 92 -17.63 -16.63 -2.68
C PRO A 92 -18.27 -17.39 -1.51
N THR A 93 -17.51 -17.67 -0.45
CA THR A 93 -18.01 -18.39 0.75
C THR A 93 -18.68 -17.47 1.76
N TRP A 94 -18.58 -16.15 1.62
CA TRP A 94 -19.23 -15.23 2.53
C TRP A 94 -20.74 -15.32 2.44
N ASP A 95 -21.40 -15.27 3.60
CA ASP A 95 -22.83 -15.02 3.65
C ASP A 95 -23.17 -13.60 3.13
N SER A 96 -24.44 -13.38 2.83
CA SER A 96 -24.93 -12.13 2.27
C SER A 96 -24.66 -10.93 3.21
N SER A 97 -24.75 -11.11 4.52
CA SER A 97 -24.53 -10.07 5.52
C SER A 97 -23.05 -9.64 5.55
N THR A 98 -22.14 -10.60 5.64
CA THR A 98 -20.71 -10.36 5.60
C THR A 98 -20.31 -9.68 4.30
N ARG A 99 -20.79 -10.19 3.16
CA ARG A 99 -20.53 -9.62 1.84
C ARG A 99 -20.98 -8.16 1.78
N GLU A 100 -22.21 -7.87 2.20
CA GLU A 100 -22.75 -6.50 2.14
C GLU A 100 -22.00 -5.55 3.06
N ALA A 101 -21.61 -5.96 4.27
CA ALA A 101 -20.80 -5.15 5.16
C ALA A 101 -19.43 -4.79 4.54
N LYS A 102 -18.79 -5.72 3.83
CA LYS A 102 -17.53 -5.46 3.12
C LYS A 102 -17.70 -4.51 1.94
N LEU A 103 -18.79 -4.66 1.17
CA LEU A 103 -19.10 -3.77 0.06
C LEU A 103 -19.45 -2.37 0.55
N GLU A 104 -20.18 -2.23 1.66
CA GLU A 104 -20.49 -0.92 2.23
C GLU A 104 -19.23 -0.18 2.70
N ALA A 105 -18.26 -0.88 3.26
CA ALA A 105 -16.96 -0.28 3.59
C ALA A 105 -16.24 0.29 2.34
N VAL A 106 -16.35 -0.41 1.20
CA VAL A 106 -15.82 0.09 -0.09
C VAL A 106 -16.60 1.32 -0.55
N ARG A 107 -17.96 1.28 -0.49
CA ARG A 107 -18.81 2.45 -0.84
C ARG A 107 -18.48 3.67 0.00
N ASP A 108 -18.33 3.51 1.31
CA ASP A 108 -18.02 4.60 2.23
C ASP A 108 -16.66 5.24 1.94
N ALA A 109 -15.65 4.42 1.65
CA ALA A 109 -14.33 4.92 1.27
C ALA A 109 -14.41 5.71 -0.05
N LYS A 110 -15.05 5.15 -1.09
CA LYS A 110 -15.14 5.79 -2.41
C LYS A 110 -16.08 7.00 -2.41
N ARG A 111 -17.13 7.00 -1.60
CA ARG A 111 -18.00 8.15 -1.39
C ARG A 111 -17.25 9.33 -0.76
N PHE A 112 -16.39 9.04 0.23
CA PHE A 112 -15.52 10.07 0.80
C PHE A 112 -14.57 10.66 -0.24
N GLU A 113 -13.90 9.81 -1.02
CA GLU A 113 -12.95 10.22 -2.04
C GLU A 113 -13.62 11.03 -3.16
N ALA A 114 -14.80 10.61 -3.61
CA ALA A 114 -15.56 11.32 -4.64
C ALA A 114 -16.18 12.65 -4.13
N LYS A 115 -16.83 12.63 -2.95
CA LYS A 115 -17.61 13.75 -2.45
C LYS A 115 -16.76 14.79 -1.75
N GLU A 116 -15.93 14.35 -0.80
CA GLU A 116 -15.09 15.23 0.01
C GLU A 116 -13.73 15.51 -0.66
N GLY A 117 -13.21 14.51 -1.35
CA GLY A 117 -11.95 14.60 -2.10
C GLY A 117 -12.09 15.28 -3.46
N GLY A 118 -13.24 15.17 -4.10
CA GLY A 118 -13.50 15.70 -5.44
C GLY A 118 -12.93 14.87 -6.58
N ALA A 119 -12.59 13.60 -6.31
CA ALA A 119 -12.04 12.72 -7.32
C ALA A 119 -13.03 12.38 -8.44
N ASP A 120 -12.53 12.22 -9.65
CA ASP A 120 -13.31 11.88 -10.86
C ASP A 120 -13.54 10.38 -11.02
N GLY A 121 -12.76 9.57 -10.31
CA GLY A 121 -12.81 8.11 -10.38
C GLY A 121 -11.81 7.46 -9.43
N ALA A 122 -11.76 6.13 -9.47
CA ALA A 122 -10.86 5.33 -8.65
C ALA A 122 -10.36 4.10 -9.40
N LEU A 123 -9.33 3.45 -8.84
CA LEU A 123 -8.89 2.13 -9.29
C LEU A 123 -9.62 1.03 -8.52
N ILE A 124 -9.76 -0.13 -9.15
CA ILE A 124 -10.25 -1.37 -8.55
C ILE A 124 -9.30 -2.52 -8.90
N TYR A 125 -9.14 -3.47 -7.99
CA TYR A 125 -8.39 -4.71 -8.27
C TYR A 125 -9.31 -5.78 -8.81
N ASP A 126 -10.37 -6.09 -8.08
CA ASP A 126 -11.37 -7.10 -8.46
C ASP A 126 -12.45 -6.46 -9.33
N LEU A 127 -12.61 -6.94 -10.56
CA LEU A 127 -13.60 -6.44 -11.49
C LEU A 127 -15.05 -6.56 -10.99
N SER A 128 -15.30 -7.47 -10.05
CA SER A 128 -16.61 -7.61 -9.41
C SER A 128 -17.00 -6.40 -8.54
N LEU A 129 -16.03 -5.56 -8.17
CA LEU A 129 -16.28 -4.28 -7.47
C LEU A 129 -16.72 -3.15 -8.40
N ARG A 130 -16.59 -3.32 -9.72
CA ARG A 130 -16.93 -2.27 -10.69
C ARG A 130 -18.35 -1.72 -10.51
N PRO A 131 -19.39 -2.54 -10.42
CA PRO A 131 -20.76 -2.01 -10.25
C PRO A 131 -20.89 -1.15 -8.99
N VAL A 132 -20.33 -1.61 -7.88
CA VAL A 132 -20.40 -0.94 -6.57
C VAL A 132 -19.67 0.42 -6.60
N VAL A 133 -18.46 0.45 -7.17
CA VAL A 133 -17.67 1.68 -7.25
C VAL A 133 -18.25 2.66 -8.26
N SER A 134 -18.73 2.17 -9.43
CA SER A 134 -19.38 3.01 -10.45
C SER A 134 -20.63 3.68 -9.89
N GLU A 135 -21.50 2.93 -9.20
CA GLU A 135 -22.71 3.47 -8.57
C GLU A 135 -22.39 4.66 -7.64
N VAL A 136 -21.35 4.53 -6.81
CA VAL A 136 -20.94 5.62 -5.91
C VAL A 136 -20.49 6.87 -6.68
N PHE A 137 -19.72 6.72 -7.75
CA PHE A 137 -19.28 7.85 -8.56
C PHE A 137 -20.44 8.44 -9.36
N ASP A 138 -21.31 7.62 -9.95
CA ASP A 138 -22.48 8.07 -10.69
C ASP A 138 -23.43 8.90 -9.80
N ASP A 139 -23.66 8.48 -8.55
CA ASP A 139 -24.44 9.22 -7.57
C ASP A 139 -23.83 10.59 -7.23
N VAL A 140 -22.51 10.66 -7.04
CA VAL A 140 -21.81 11.90 -6.69
C VAL A 140 -21.69 12.84 -7.89
N LEU A 141 -21.37 12.31 -9.06
CA LEU A 141 -21.24 13.08 -10.29
C LEU A 141 -22.61 13.60 -10.78
N GLY A 142 -23.64 12.77 -10.66
CA GLY A 142 -24.99 13.05 -11.13
C GLY A 142 -25.18 12.78 -12.63
N PRO A 143 -26.43 12.88 -13.11
CA PRO A 143 -26.80 12.45 -14.46
C PRO A 143 -25.97 13.08 -15.57
N GLY A 144 -25.46 12.24 -16.49
CA GLY A 144 -24.73 12.67 -17.69
C GLY A 144 -23.34 13.25 -17.44
N ARG A 145 -22.80 13.18 -16.24
CA ARG A 145 -21.46 13.64 -15.91
C ARG A 145 -20.48 12.49 -15.82
N VAL A 146 -19.28 12.69 -16.36
CA VAL A 146 -18.17 11.71 -16.33
C VAL A 146 -16.98 12.20 -15.50
N ASN A 147 -17.04 13.41 -14.97
CA ASN A 147 -16.03 14.00 -14.08
C ASN A 147 -16.62 15.21 -13.33
N GLN A 148 -15.84 15.80 -12.43
CA GLN A 148 -16.22 16.99 -11.67
C GLN A 148 -15.22 18.16 -11.77
N ARG A 149 -14.45 18.23 -12.85
CA ARG A 149 -13.45 19.28 -13.09
C ARG A 149 -14.06 20.71 -13.04
N ASP A 150 -15.31 20.84 -13.39
CA ASP A 150 -16.08 22.09 -13.37
C ASP A 150 -16.83 22.33 -12.05
N ARG A 151 -16.62 21.49 -11.05
CA ARG A 151 -17.16 21.63 -9.69
C ARG A 151 -16.02 21.86 -8.70
N PRO A 152 -15.47 23.08 -8.62
CA PRO A 152 -14.42 23.35 -7.66
C PRO A 152 -14.95 23.12 -6.25
N LEU A 153 -14.20 22.37 -5.48
CA LEU A 153 -14.43 22.27 -4.04
C LEU A 153 -14.09 23.60 -3.38
N ALA A 154 -14.66 23.85 -2.21
CA ALA A 154 -14.31 25.05 -1.45
C ALA A 154 -12.78 25.14 -1.28
N PRO A 155 -12.15 26.27 -1.59
CA PRO A 155 -10.70 26.38 -1.54
C PRO A 155 -10.19 26.17 -0.12
N VAL A 156 -9.27 25.20 0.03
CA VAL A 156 -8.57 24.94 1.28
C VAL A 156 -7.08 25.18 1.01
N PRO A 157 -6.46 26.18 1.65
CA PRO A 157 -5.04 26.39 1.48
C PRO A 157 -4.27 25.23 2.10
N ILE A 158 -3.59 24.46 1.25
CA ILE A 158 -2.75 23.33 1.68
C ILE A 158 -1.31 23.81 1.75
N ARG A 159 -0.76 23.78 2.95
CA ARG A 159 0.63 24.17 3.21
C ARG A 159 1.53 22.93 3.15
N PRO A 160 2.85 23.10 2.92
CA PRO A 160 3.81 22.00 3.00
C PRO A 160 3.72 21.18 4.30
N ALA A 161 3.47 21.84 5.43
CA ALA A 161 3.32 21.19 6.73
C ALA A 161 2.11 20.23 6.77
N ASP A 162 1.04 20.52 6.04
CA ASP A 162 -0.17 19.70 6.02
C ASP A 162 0.06 18.37 5.28
N LEU A 163 1.04 18.34 4.35
CA LEU A 163 1.49 17.10 3.66
C LEU A 163 2.48 16.28 4.51
N LEU A 164 3.06 16.87 5.55
CA LEU A 164 4.05 16.26 6.42
C LEU A 164 3.51 15.98 7.82
N GLU A 165 2.21 16.07 8.01
CA GLU A 165 1.55 15.74 9.28
C GLU A 165 1.60 14.24 9.52
N VAL A 166 2.25 13.81 10.59
CA VAL A 166 2.23 12.39 11.00
C VAL A 166 0.86 12.08 11.59
N PRO A 167 0.16 11.04 11.11
CA PRO A 167 -1.14 10.68 11.67
C PRO A 167 -1.02 10.28 13.15
N PRO A 168 -1.94 10.71 14.01
CA PRO A 168 -1.96 10.27 15.39
C PRO A 168 -2.33 8.79 15.47
N GLY A 169 -1.76 8.09 16.45
CA GLY A 169 -2.06 6.68 16.72
C GLY A 169 -0.90 5.94 17.36
N GLY A 170 -1.14 4.70 17.69
CA GLY A 170 -0.17 3.79 18.27
C GLY A 170 0.21 2.65 17.34
N ILE A 171 0.86 1.64 17.91
CA ILE A 171 1.25 0.41 17.24
C ILE A 171 0.46 -0.73 17.87
N THR A 172 -0.21 -1.56 17.08
CA THR A 172 -0.88 -2.76 17.61
C THR A 172 -0.04 -4.01 17.38
N GLN A 173 -0.17 -5.02 18.25
CA GLN A 173 0.49 -6.31 18.01
C GLN A 173 0.00 -6.95 16.72
N GLU A 174 -1.29 -6.84 16.42
CA GLU A 174 -1.85 -7.35 15.15
C GLU A 174 -1.29 -6.60 13.95
N GLY A 175 -1.08 -5.28 14.05
CA GLY A 175 -0.42 -4.50 12.99
C GLY A 175 1.03 -4.92 12.77
N VAL A 176 1.78 -5.24 13.84
CA VAL A 176 3.13 -5.80 13.70
C VAL A 176 3.06 -7.14 12.97
N ARG A 177 2.22 -8.07 13.43
CA ARG A 177 2.05 -9.39 12.82
C ARG A 177 1.61 -9.29 11.36
N PHE A 178 0.62 -8.46 11.06
CA PHE A 178 0.13 -8.25 9.71
C PHE A 178 1.22 -7.71 8.78
N ASN A 179 1.96 -6.69 9.20
CA ASN A 179 3.03 -6.11 8.39
C ASN A 179 4.17 -7.12 8.12
N VAL A 180 4.51 -7.94 9.12
CA VAL A 180 5.48 -9.04 8.94
C VAL A 180 4.97 -10.04 7.90
N ALA A 181 3.71 -10.44 8.02
CA ALA A 181 3.09 -11.39 7.09
C ALA A 181 3.09 -10.86 5.65
N ILE A 182 2.69 -9.59 5.43
CA ILE A 182 2.68 -9.00 4.09
C ILE A 182 4.09 -8.91 3.51
N GLY A 183 5.07 -8.42 4.27
CA GLY A 183 6.46 -8.31 3.79
C GLY A 183 7.07 -9.66 3.41
N LEU A 184 6.90 -10.68 4.24
CA LEU A 184 7.46 -12.02 3.99
C LEU A 184 6.75 -12.72 2.83
N ARG A 185 5.40 -12.68 2.78
CA ARG A 185 4.60 -13.26 1.69
C ARG A 185 4.91 -12.60 0.35
N PHE A 186 5.15 -11.29 0.33
CA PHE A 186 5.57 -10.61 -0.88
C PHE A 186 6.91 -11.11 -1.39
N ILE A 187 7.92 -11.25 -0.52
CA ILE A 187 9.24 -11.75 -0.91
C ILE A 187 9.11 -13.17 -1.48
N GLU A 188 8.38 -14.06 -0.82
CA GLU A 188 8.15 -15.42 -1.31
C GLU A 188 7.43 -15.43 -2.66
N SER A 189 6.38 -14.60 -2.82
CA SER A 189 5.64 -14.43 -4.09
C SER A 189 6.57 -13.92 -5.21
N TRP A 190 7.42 -12.94 -4.90
CA TRP A 190 8.41 -12.39 -5.83
C TRP A 190 9.42 -13.44 -6.28
N LEU A 191 9.90 -14.29 -5.37
CA LEU A 191 10.77 -15.43 -5.70
C LEU A 191 10.10 -16.45 -6.62
N ARG A 192 8.76 -16.50 -6.64
CA ARG A 192 7.96 -17.25 -7.63
C ARG A 192 7.77 -16.52 -8.95
N GLY A 193 8.23 -15.26 -9.07
CA GLY A 193 8.01 -14.40 -10.23
C GLY A 193 6.62 -13.76 -10.27
N ARG A 194 5.96 -13.58 -9.12
CA ARG A 194 4.66 -12.92 -8.98
C ARG A 194 4.82 -11.64 -8.17
N GLY A 195 4.31 -10.53 -8.68
CA GLY A 195 4.36 -9.21 -8.03
C GLY A 195 3.15 -8.88 -7.15
N SER A 196 2.20 -9.80 -7.02
CA SER A 196 0.99 -9.64 -6.20
C SER A 196 0.48 -10.97 -5.69
N PHE A 197 -0.32 -10.91 -4.63
CA PHE A 197 -1.02 -12.04 -4.03
C PHE A 197 -2.28 -11.54 -3.31
N VAL A 198 -3.14 -12.46 -2.90
CA VAL A 198 -4.31 -12.15 -2.07
C VAL A 198 -4.04 -12.66 -0.66
N TYR A 199 -4.26 -11.80 0.33
CA TYR A 199 -4.18 -12.17 1.74
C TYR A 199 -5.33 -11.55 2.52
N ARG A 200 -6.05 -12.37 3.27
CA ARG A 200 -7.23 -11.96 4.04
C ARG A 200 -8.24 -11.15 3.21
N ASN A 201 -8.50 -11.64 2.00
CA ASN A 201 -9.41 -10.99 1.03
C ASN A 201 -9.01 -9.57 0.60
N ALA A 202 -7.74 -9.25 0.67
CA ALA A 202 -7.17 -8.03 0.11
C ALA A 202 -6.09 -8.35 -0.91
N ALA A 203 -6.05 -7.58 -1.99
CA ALA A 203 -4.95 -7.59 -2.93
C ALA A 203 -3.73 -6.89 -2.31
N GLU A 204 -2.62 -7.61 -2.27
CA GLU A 204 -1.35 -7.15 -1.75
C GLU A 204 -0.29 -7.19 -2.86
N ASP A 205 0.55 -6.15 -2.91
CA ASP A 205 1.57 -5.97 -3.95
C ASP A 205 2.84 -5.31 -3.39
N SER A 206 3.67 -4.76 -4.28
CA SER A 206 4.90 -4.06 -3.86
C SER A 206 4.63 -2.84 -2.99
N ALA A 207 3.51 -2.13 -3.19
CA ALA A 207 3.16 -0.95 -2.41
C ALA A 207 2.85 -1.32 -0.95
N THR A 208 2.03 -2.34 -0.75
CA THR A 208 1.67 -2.82 0.59
C THR A 208 2.83 -3.51 1.28
N ALA A 209 3.69 -4.20 0.54
CA ALA A 209 4.92 -4.78 1.06
C ALA A 209 5.92 -3.70 1.48
N GLU A 210 6.05 -2.63 0.69
CA GLU A 210 6.96 -1.52 0.99
C GLU A 210 6.54 -0.77 2.25
N ILE A 211 5.26 -0.40 2.40
CA ILE A 211 4.80 0.25 3.63
C ILE A 211 4.92 -0.69 4.84
N SER A 212 4.62 -1.96 4.69
CA SER A 212 4.70 -2.94 5.77
C SER A 212 6.13 -3.09 6.31
N ARG A 213 7.11 -3.32 5.42
CA ARG A 213 8.51 -3.44 5.83
C ARG A 213 9.06 -2.12 6.38
N SER A 214 8.58 -0.98 5.85
CA SER A 214 8.99 0.35 6.29
C SER A 214 8.56 0.63 7.72
N GLN A 215 7.32 0.29 8.08
CA GLN A 215 6.83 0.40 9.45
C GLN A 215 7.60 -0.52 10.40
N ILE A 216 7.81 -1.79 10.03
CA ILE A 216 8.57 -2.73 10.86
C ILE A 216 10.00 -2.21 11.08
N TRP A 217 10.69 -1.76 10.01
CA TRP A 217 12.02 -1.18 10.14
C TRP A 217 12.04 0.01 11.09
N GLN A 218 11.09 0.96 10.92
CA GLN A 218 11.01 2.16 11.74
C GLN A 218 10.72 1.83 13.21
N TRP A 219 9.79 0.91 13.48
CA TRP A 219 9.42 0.55 14.86
C TRP A 219 10.54 -0.20 15.58
N VAL A 220 11.24 -1.11 14.92
CA VAL A 220 12.41 -1.80 15.48
C VAL A 220 13.56 -0.80 15.69
N ARG A 221 13.85 0.03 14.69
CA ARG A 221 14.96 0.99 14.74
C ARG A 221 14.84 1.98 15.89
N HIS A 222 13.65 2.46 16.17
CA HIS A 222 13.39 3.44 17.23
C HIS A 222 12.99 2.81 18.57
N GLY A 223 13.02 1.48 18.69
CA GLY A 223 12.75 0.77 19.94
C GLY A 223 11.35 0.98 20.50
N LEU A 224 10.34 1.00 19.61
CA LEU A 224 8.98 1.33 20.00
C LEU A 224 8.25 0.20 20.72
N ARG A 225 7.11 0.55 21.31
CA ARG A 225 6.20 -0.38 21.98
C ARG A 225 4.82 -0.32 21.35
N THR A 226 4.14 -1.44 21.42
CA THR A 226 2.72 -1.52 21.09
C THR A 226 1.86 -0.84 22.15
N GLU A 227 0.60 -0.57 21.82
CA GLU A 227 -0.39 0.07 22.73
C GLU A 227 -0.55 -0.70 24.06
N ASP A 228 -0.36 -2.01 24.04
CA ASP A 228 -0.38 -2.91 25.20
C ASP A 228 0.99 -3.14 25.84
N GLY A 229 2.01 -2.36 25.45
CA GLY A 229 3.31 -2.29 26.11
C GLY A 229 4.36 -3.30 25.64
N VAL A 230 4.07 -4.14 24.62
CA VAL A 230 5.04 -5.10 24.08
C VAL A 230 6.10 -4.37 23.26
N SER A 231 7.37 -4.62 23.53
CA SER A 231 8.48 -4.03 22.74
C SER A 231 8.57 -4.64 21.34
N VAL A 232 8.57 -3.78 20.32
CA VAL A 232 8.76 -4.22 18.93
C VAL A 232 10.25 -4.42 18.67
N THR A 233 10.72 -5.62 18.98
CA THR A 233 12.13 -6.02 18.79
C THR A 233 12.31 -6.83 17.52
N LEU A 234 13.55 -6.92 17.05
CA LEU A 234 13.88 -7.82 15.93
C LEU A 234 13.53 -9.28 16.28
N GLY A 235 13.70 -9.70 17.53
CA GLY A 235 13.31 -11.03 18.00
C GLY A 235 11.81 -11.28 17.77
N LEU A 236 10.93 -10.39 18.28
CA LEU A 236 9.49 -10.48 18.07
C LEU A 236 9.10 -10.51 16.59
N VAL A 237 9.74 -9.66 15.79
CA VAL A 237 9.51 -9.62 14.33
C VAL A 237 9.88 -10.94 13.67
N MET A 238 10.99 -11.55 14.09
CA MET A 238 11.43 -12.85 13.54
C MET A 238 10.54 -14.00 14.02
N ASP A 239 10.02 -13.96 15.25
CA ASP A 239 9.05 -14.96 15.73
C ASP A 239 7.78 -14.95 14.88
N TYR A 240 7.27 -13.76 14.52
CA TYR A 240 6.12 -13.63 13.60
C TYR A 240 6.48 -14.04 12.16
N ALA A 241 7.69 -13.76 11.71
CA ALA A 241 8.17 -14.21 10.40
C ALA A 241 8.22 -15.74 10.31
N GLU A 242 8.68 -16.42 11.37
CA GLU A 242 8.70 -17.89 11.44
C GLU A 242 7.27 -18.48 11.47
N GLN A 243 6.31 -17.82 12.13
CA GLN A 243 4.91 -18.24 12.09
C GLN A 243 4.37 -18.15 10.65
N THR A 244 4.57 -17.01 10.00
CA THR A 244 4.15 -16.81 8.60
C THR A 244 4.84 -17.79 7.65
N ALA A 245 6.10 -18.11 7.90
CA ALA A 245 6.85 -19.10 7.11
C ALA A 245 6.26 -20.51 7.21
N ARG A 246 5.81 -20.91 8.41
CA ARG A 246 5.10 -22.20 8.58
C ARG A 246 3.81 -22.23 7.77
N GLU A 247 3.01 -21.15 7.84
CA GLU A 247 1.78 -21.01 7.03
C GLU A 247 2.10 -21.12 5.52
N LEU A 248 3.10 -20.40 5.04
CA LEU A 248 3.53 -20.46 3.63
C LEU A 248 4.00 -21.85 3.21
N GLY A 249 4.72 -22.55 4.09
CA GLY A 249 5.14 -23.92 3.86
C GLY A 249 3.94 -24.87 3.75
N GLU A 250 2.94 -24.72 4.61
CA GLU A 250 1.70 -25.52 4.58
C GLU A 250 0.88 -25.24 3.32
N GLU A 251 0.65 -23.97 3.01
CA GLU A 251 -0.05 -23.53 1.78
C GLU A 251 0.67 -24.05 0.52
N GLY A 252 1.99 -23.94 0.48
CA GLY A 252 2.80 -24.39 -0.64
C GLY A 252 2.74 -25.90 -0.87
N ARG A 253 2.67 -26.71 0.20
CA ARG A 253 2.52 -28.17 0.13
C ARG A 253 1.16 -28.64 -0.36
N MET A 254 0.14 -27.77 -0.37
CA MET A 254 -1.17 -28.04 -0.97
C MET A 254 -1.20 -27.84 -2.49
N THR A 255 -0.05 -27.48 -3.08
CA THR A 255 0.12 -27.27 -4.52
C THR A 255 0.90 -28.43 -5.16
N ASP A 256 0.94 -28.49 -6.48
CA ASP A 256 1.74 -29.47 -7.24
C ASP A 256 3.25 -29.17 -7.25
N VAL A 257 3.68 -28.18 -6.46
CA VAL A 257 5.10 -27.78 -6.37
C VAL A 257 5.85 -28.75 -5.43
N PRO A 258 7.04 -29.25 -5.80
CA PRO A 258 7.85 -30.10 -4.92
C PRO A 258 8.12 -29.42 -3.57
N ALA A 259 7.89 -30.15 -2.47
CA ALA A 259 8.05 -29.62 -1.10
C ALA A 259 9.43 -28.99 -0.84
N ALA A 260 10.50 -29.62 -1.32
CA ALA A 260 11.85 -29.08 -1.17
C ALA A 260 12.00 -27.68 -1.79
N LEU A 261 11.38 -27.43 -2.95
CA LEU A 261 11.42 -26.13 -3.59
C LEU A 261 10.58 -25.09 -2.83
N VAL A 262 9.47 -25.49 -2.20
CA VAL A 262 8.69 -24.63 -1.30
C VAL A 262 9.53 -24.25 -0.09
N ASP A 263 10.15 -25.21 0.57
CA ASP A 263 10.95 -24.99 1.78
C ASP A 263 12.18 -24.10 1.49
N ASP A 264 12.86 -24.31 0.37
CA ASP A 264 14.00 -23.48 -0.05
C ASP A 264 13.59 -22.02 -0.28
N ARG A 265 12.44 -21.78 -0.93
CA ARG A 265 11.92 -20.41 -1.17
C ARG A 265 11.53 -19.72 0.12
N VAL A 266 10.82 -20.41 1.01
CA VAL A 266 10.40 -19.87 2.30
C VAL A 266 11.63 -19.54 3.14
N ALA A 267 12.63 -20.42 3.20
CA ALA A 267 13.89 -20.18 3.90
C ALA A 267 14.66 -18.98 3.30
N ALA A 268 14.67 -18.85 1.98
CA ALA A 268 15.25 -17.69 1.30
C ALA A 268 14.51 -16.39 1.65
N ALA A 269 13.19 -16.42 1.65
CA ALA A 269 12.36 -15.26 1.99
C ALA A 269 12.62 -14.77 3.42
N ILE A 270 12.72 -15.67 4.41
CA ILE A 270 13.06 -15.33 5.80
C ILE A 270 14.42 -14.65 5.88
N ARG A 271 15.44 -15.21 5.23
CA ARG A 271 16.81 -14.66 5.25
C ARG A 271 16.82 -13.24 4.65
N ILE A 272 16.16 -13.04 3.52
CA ILE A 272 16.07 -11.74 2.86
C ILE A 272 15.29 -10.74 3.74
N TYR A 273 14.14 -11.18 4.26
CA TYR A 273 13.33 -10.34 5.13
C TYR A 273 14.08 -9.86 6.38
N ARG A 274 14.82 -10.77 7.01
CA ARG A 274 15.67 -10.44 8.16
C ARG A 274 16.67 -9.33 7.84
N VAL A 275 17.39 -9.46 6.72
CA VAL A 275 18.35 -8.43 6.28
C VAL A 275 17.64 -7.11 6.04
N LEU A 276 16.48 -7.13 5.38
CA LEU A 276 15.69 -5.96 5.04
C LEU A 276 15.25 -5.16 6.28
N VAL A 277 14.74 -5.84 7.31
CA VAL A 277 14.19 -5.17 8.51
C VAL A 277 15.22 -4.87 9.59
N SER A 278 16.41 -5.49 9.54
CA SER A 278 17.51 -5.25 10.50
C SER A 278 18.61 -4.35 9.97
N ALA A 279 18.51 -3.87 8.73
CA ALA A 279 19.53 -3.03 8.12
C ALA A 279 19.81 -1.78 8.96
N PRO A 280 21.07 -1.35 9.15
CA PRO A 280 21.43 -0.19 9.97
C PRO A 280 20.98 1.14 9.36
N SER A 281 20.85 1.19 8.04
CA SER A 281 20.27 2.30 7.26
C SER A 281 19.00 1.82 6.54
N PHE A 282 18.07 2.74 6.32
CA PHE A 282 16.82 2.40 5.63
C PHE A 282 17.12 1.87 4.22
N PRO A 283 16.72 0.63 3.88
CA PRO A 283 17.02 0.03 2.58
C PRO A 283 16.28 0.74 1.44
N ARG A 284 16.77 0.54 0.21
CA ARG A 284 16.07 0.94 -1.00
C ARG A 284 14.70 0.28 -1.08
N PHE A 285 13.86 0.75 -2.02
CA PHE A 285 12.53 0.17 -2.28
C PHE A 285 12.61 -1.36 -2.41
N ILE A 286 11.64 -2.06 -1.84
CA ILE A 286 11.70 -3.52 -1.64
C ILE A 286 12.08 -4.29 -2.90
N THR A 287 11.51 -3.96 -4.06
CA THR A 287 11.85 -4.67 -5.31
C THR A 287 13.27 -4.37 -5.78
N THR A 288 13.75 -3.13 -5.65
CA THR A 288 15.14 -2.77 -5.94
C THR A 288 16.09 -3.54 -5.03
N PHE A 289 15.78 -3.59 -3.74
CA PHE A 289 16.55 -4.35 -2.76
C PHE A 289 16.61 -5.85 -3.12
N LEU A 290 15.47 -6.43 -3.52
CA LEU A 290 15.39 -7.83 -3.93
C LEU A 290 16.25 -8.15 -5.15
N TYR A 291 16.25 -7.28 -6.16
CA TYR A 291 17.11 -7.47 -7.34
C TYR A 291 18.61 -7.44 -7.02
N GLU A 292 19.01 -6.71 -5.99
CA GLU A 292 20.40 -6.58 -5.57
C GLU A 292 20.88 -7.79 -4.73
N GLN A 293 19.99 -8.67 -4.27
CA GLN A 293 20.37 -9.83 -3.45
C GLN A 293 20.99 -10.93 -4.31
N ALA A 294 22.19 -11.39 -3.91
CA ALA A 294 22.88 -12.50 -4.58
C ALA A 294 22.01 -13.77 -4.67
N LEU A 295 21.28 -14.07 -3.58
CA LEU A 295 20.37 -15.21 -3.53
C LEU A 295 19.25 -15.12 -4.58
N PHE A 296 18.69 -13.93 -4.83
CA PHE A 296 17.72 -13.73 -5.89
C PHE A 296 18.34 -13.96 -7.26
N GLN A 297 19.55 -13.45 -7.49
CA GLN A 297 20.27 -13.60 -8.74
C GLN A 297 20.60 -15.06 -9.04
N GLU A 298 20.95 -15.85 -8.04
CA GLU A 298 21.18 -17.28 -8.16
C GLU A 298 19.90 -18.04 -8.53
N LEU A 299 18.79 -17.78 -7.84
CA LEU A 299 17.50 -18.41 -8.12
C LEU A 299 16.97 -18.09 -9.53
N VAL A 300 17.21 -16.87 -10.02
CA VAL A 300 16.82 -16.46 -11.38
C VAL A 300 17.68 -17.13 -12.44
N ARG A 301 18.99 -17.29 -12.21
CA ARG A 301 19.91 -17.94 -13.16
C ARG A 301 19.61 -19.42 -13.35
N HIS A 302 19.11 -20.10 -12.32
CA HIS A 302 18.75 -21.53 -12.37
C HIS A 302 17.35 -21.80 -12.95
N ARG A 303 16.57 -20.77 -13.26
CA ARG A 303 15.35 -20.91 -14.06
C ARG A 303 15.76 -21.06 -15.52
N SER A 304 15.79 -22.27 -16.03
CA SER A 304 15.84 -22.51 -17.47
C SER A 304 14.76 -21.68 -18.16
N PRO A 305 15.01 -21.11 -19.34
CA PRO A 305 13.98 -20.42 -20.09
C PRO A 305 12.82 -21.40 -20.27
N VAL A 306 11.63 -20.94 -19.90
CA VAL A 306 10.38 -21.63 -20.24
C VAL A 306 10.35 -21.72 -21.76
N GLN A 307 10.47 -22.94 -22.28
CA GLN A 307 10.22 -23.24 -23.69
C GLN A 307 8.73 -23.06 -24.00
#